data_592b98ae16c9d343acf70ce0dc63126a
#
_entry.id   592b98ae16c9d343acf70ce0dc63126a
#
_cell.length_a   1.000
_cell.length_b   1.000
_cell.length_c   1.000
_cell.angle_alpha   90.00
_cell.angle_beta   90.00
_cell.angle_gamma   90.00
#
_symmetry.space_group_name_H-M   'P 1'
#
loop_
_entity.id
_entity.type
_entity.pdbx_description
1 polymer ?
#
loop_
_entity_poly.entity_id
_entity_poly.type
_entity_poly.pdbx_seq_one_letter_code
_entity_poly.pdbx_strand_id
1 'polypeptide(L)'
;MISAIFLAAGQSKRLLKENKLLKTYKKKPLISHSLNSLIKSKVNKIIIVLGHEGSKVRKAIKKIKKISFIVNNYYKKGMSSSIKTGIKRLSKKNKGFIIVQSDMPFIKTNHINKICNSILLHWK
;
A
#
# COMPACT_ATOMS: atom_id res chain seq x y z
N MET A 1 12.52 12.51 2.97
CA MET A 1 11.94 11.14 2.85
C MET A 1 10.45 11.21 2.59
N ILE A 2 9.97 10.43 1.67
CA ILE A 2 8.54 10.27 1.39
C ILE A 2 8.20 8.79 1.55
N SER A 3 7.13 8.49 2.28
CA SER A 3 6.63 7.14 2.47
C SER A 3 5.30 6.93 1.77
N ALA A 4 5.03 5.71 1.36
CA ALA A 4 3.71 5.30 0.87
C ALA A 4 3.03 4.43 1.92
N ILE A 5 1.76 4.69 2.18
CA ILE A 5 0.90 3.82 2.96
C ILE A 5 0.07 3.02 1.97
N PHE A 6 0.35 1.74 1.91
CA PHE A 6 -0.28 0.83 0.96
C PHE A 6 -1.38 0.04 1.67
N LEU A 7 -2.62 0.32 1.34
CA LEU A 7 -3.77 -0.24 2.03
C LEU A 7 -4.14 -1.61 1.46
N ALA A 8 -3.86 -2.65 2.23
CA ALA A 8 -4.13 -4.04 1.86
C ALA A 8 -4.99 -4.76 2.93
N ALA A 9 -5.68 -3.99 3.77
CA ALA A 9 -6.45 -4.52 4.89
C ALA A 9 -7.93 -4.72 4.59
N GLY A 10 -8.42 -4.26 3.44
CA GLY A 10 -9.85 -4.26 3.13
C GLY A 10 -10.44 -5.64 2.90
N GLN A 11 -11.73 -5.78 3.17
CA GLN A 11 -12.49 -6.97 2.85
C GLN A 11 -13.05 -6.89 1.43
N SER A 12 -12.92 -7.98 0.66
CA SER A 12 -13.51 -8.08 -0.67
C SER A 12 -14.97 -8.47 -0.56
N LYS A 13 -15.82 -7.51 -0.26
CA LYS A 13 -17.26 -7.77 -0.05
C LYS A 13 -17.98 -8.30 -1.27
N ARG A 14 -17.46 -8.04 -2.48
CA ARG A 14 -18.07 -8.50 -3.73
C ARG A 14 -17.75 -9.95 -4.07
N LEU A 15 -16.71 -10.50 -3.48
CA LEU A 15 -16.27 -11.87 -3.70
C LEU A 15 -16.31 -12.59 -2.36
N LEU A 16 -17.43 -13.23 -2.09
CA LEU A 16 -17.73 -13.83 -0.78
C LEU A 16 -16.73 -14.87 -0.30
N LYS A 17 -15.97 -15.50 -1.19
CA LYS A 17 -15.08 -16.62 -0.85
C LYS A 17 -13.60 -16.36 -1.13
N GLU A 18 -13.25 -15.29 -1.83
CA GLU A 18 -11.86 -15.03 -2.24
C GLU A 18 -11.43 -13.62 -1.91
N ASN A 19 -10.18 -13.47 -1.50
CA ASN A 19 -9.59 -12.15 -1.34
C ASN A 19 -9.28 -11.59 -2.73
N LYS A 20 -9.91 -10.47 -3.07
CA LYS A 20 -9.75 -9.80 -4.37
C LYS A 20 -8.29 -9.49 -4.68
N LEU A 21 -7.50 -9.13 -3.66
CA LEU A 21 -6.09 -8.74 -3.84
C LEU A 21 -5.23 -9.90 -4.30
N LEU A 22 -5.64 -11.14 -4.02
CA LEU A 22 -4.91 -12.34 -4.39
C LEU A 22 -5.36 -12.90 -5.75
N LYS A 23 -6.43 -12.36 -6.34
CA LYS A 23 -6.86 -12.77 -7.68
C LYS A 23 -5.82 -12.39 -8.72
N THR A 24 -5.63 -13.29 -9.67
CA THR A 24 -4.69 -13.08 -10.75
C THR A 24 -5.26 -12.09 -11.78
N TYR A 25 -4.44 -11.08 -12.11
CA TYR A 25 -4.71 -10.13 -13.17
C TYR A 25 -3.45 -10.03 -14.01
N LYS A 26 -3.55 -10.29 -15.32
CA LYS A 26 -2.38 -10.33 -16.23
C LYS A 26 -1.25 -11.18 -15.66
N LYS A 27 -1.57 -12.42 -15.23
CA LYS A 27 -0.66 -13.45 -14.73
C LYS A 27 -0.02 -13.16 -13.36
N LYS A 28 -0.42 -12.10 -12.67
CA LYS A 28 0.09 -11.77 -11.32
C LYS A 28 -1.06 -11.45 -10.37
N PRO A 29 -0.91 -11.68 -9.07
CA PRO A 29 -1.93 -11.21 -8.12
C PRO A 29 -2.20 -9.73 -8.29
N LEU A 30 -3.46 -9.33 -8.12
CA LEU A 30 -3.87 -7.93 -8.30
C LEU A 30 -3.01 -6.97 -7.49
N ILE A 31 -2.73 -7.33 -6.24
CA ILE A 31 -1.90 -6.52 -5.33
C ILE A 31 -0.50 -6.25 -5.90
N SER A 32 0.06 -7.18 -6.67
CA SER A 32 1.43 -7.04 -7.19
C SER A 32 1.57 -5.91 -8.19
N HIS A 33 0.50 -5.56 -8.92
CA HIS A 33 0.57 -4.52 -9.94
C HIS A 33 0.83 -3.14 -9.36
N SER A 34 0.00 -2.71 -8.40
CA SER A 34 0.20 -1.41 -7.74
C SER A 34 1.45 -1.38 -6.89
N LEU A 35 1.76 -2.49 -6.21
CA LEU A 35 2.96 -2.59 -5.38
C LEU A 35 4.24 -2.46 -6.21
N ASN A 36 4.30 -3.11 -7.37
CA ASN A 36 5.47 -2.99 -8.26
C ASN A 36 5.67 -1.54 -8.73
N SER A 37 4.59 -0.83 -9.00
CA SER A 37 4.67 0.59 -9.37
C SER A 37 5.26 1.43 -8.25
N LEU A 38 4.88 1.15 -6.99
CA LEU A 38 5.46 1.80 -5.81
C LEU A 38 6.94 1.46 -5.61
N ILE A 39 7.29 0.18 -5.76
CA ILE A 39 8.67 -0.28 -5.57
C ILE A 39 9.62 0.45 -6.52
N LYS A 40 9.19 0.68 -7.77
CA LYS A 40 10.00 1.36 -8.79
C LYS A 40 9.96 2.88 -8.67
N SER A 41 9.10 3.43 -7.81
CA SER A 41 8.93 4.88 -7.67
C SER A 41 9.97 5.51 -6.76
N LYS A 42 9.90 6.83 -6.63
CA LYS A 42 10.78 7.64 -5.76
C LYS A 42 10.45 7.53 -4.28
N VAL A 43 9.36 6.85 -3.89
CA VAL A 43 9.06 6.70 -2.46
C VAL A 43 10.19 5.95 -1.76
N ASN A 44 10.54 6.40 -0.57
CA ASN A 44 11.66 5.84 0.19
C ASN A 44 11.27 4.59 0.97
N LYS A 45 10.06 4.55 1.48
CA LYS A 45 9.53 3.42 2.25
C LYS A 45 8.08 3.15 1.89
N ILE A 46 7.70 1.87 1.95
CA ILE A 46 6.34 1.41 1.72
C ILE A 46 5.87 0.70 2.98
N ILE A 47 4.82 1.25 3.60
CA ILE A 47 4.19 0.64 4.77
C ILE A 47 2.94 -0.08 4.29
N ILE A 48 2.96 -1.40 4.34
CA ILE A 48 1.82 -2.22 3.92
C ILE A 48 0.95 -2.51 5.13
N VAL A 49 -0.28 -2.01 5.10
CA VAL A 49 -1.26 -2.22 6.16
C VAL A 49 -2.07 -3.46 5.83
N LEU A 50 -1.93 -4.48 6.65
CA LEU A 50 -2.62 -5.77 6.51
C LEU A 50 -3.84 -5.83 7.43
N GLY A 51 -4.81 -6.68 7.07
CA GLY A 51 -6.00 -6.91 7.88
C GLY A 51 -6.66 -8.21 7.49
N HIS A 52 -7.73 -8.14 6.70
CA HIS A 52 -8.44 -9.33 6.22
C HIS A 52 -7.47 -10.27 5.49
N GLU A 53 -7.38 -11.51 5.96
CA GLU A 53 -6.47 -12.53 5.43
C GLU A 53 -5.01 -12.03 5.32
N GLY A 54 -4.58 -11.24 6.30
CA GLY A 54 -3.28 -10.58 6.29
C GLY A 54 -2.09 -11.50 6.04
N SER A 55 -2.10 -12.71 6.62
CA SER A 55 -1.00 -13.65 6.41
C SER A 55 -0.94 -14.16 4.97
N LYS A 56 -2.09 -14.36 4.31
CA LYS A 56 -2.13 -14.75 2.89
C LYS A 56 -1.62 -13.63 2.00
N VAL A 57 -2.03 -12.40 2.28
CA VAL A 57 -1.58 -11.22 1.53
C VAL A 57 -0.08 -11.03 1.71
N ARG A 58 0.41 -11.14 2.94
CA ARG A 58 1.84 -11.01 3.24
C ARG A 58 2.69 -12.03 2.49
N LYS A 59 2.23 -13.29 2.42
CA LYS A 59 2.93 -14.36 1.71
C LYS A 59 3.01 -14.12 0.20
N ALA A 60 2.03 -13.40 -0.36
CA ALA A 60 2.01 -13.06 -1.77
C ALA A 60 2.99 -11.93 -2.14
N ILE A 61 3.58 -11.27 -1.15
CA ILE A 61 4.46 -10.13 -1.34
C ILE A 61 5.91 -10.55 -1.04
N LYS A 62 6.80 -10.33 -2.02
CA LYS A 62 8.23 -10.55 -1.81
C LYS A 62 8.77 -9.46 -0.87
N LYS A 63 9.37 -9.89 0.24
CA LYS A 63 9.95 -8.95 1.20
C LYS A 63 11.21 -8.32 0.64
N ILE A 64 11.26 -6.99 0.63
CA ILE A 64 12.45 -6.21 0.29
C ILE A 64 12.67 -5.15 1.37
N LYS A 65 13.88 -4.58 1.42
CA LYS A 65 14.27 -3.61 2.45
C LYS A 65 13.35 -2.39 2.51
N LYS A 66 12.82 -1.95 1.39
CA LYS A 66 11.94 -0.77 1.26
C LYS A 66 10.56 -1.00 1.90
N ILE A 67 10.15 -2.25 2.08
CA ILE A 67 8.82 -2.63 2.53
C ILE A 67 8.82 -2.98 4.02
N SER A 68 7.83 -2.47 4.76
CA SER A 68 7.50 -2.91 6.10
C SER A 68 6.02 -3.23 6.20
N PHE A 69 5.65 -4.11 7.12
CA PHE A 69 4.27 -4.55 7.30
C PHE A 69 3.76 -4.12 8.68
N ILE A 70 2.48 -3.74 8.73
CA ILE A 70 1.78 -3.51 9.99
C ILE A 70 0.38 -4.08 9.87
N VAL A 71 -0.13 -4.68 10.94
CA VAL A 71 -1.46 -5.28 10.96
C VAL A 71 -2.44 -4.32 11.59
N ASN A 72 -3.56 -4.08 10.92
CA ASN A 72 -4.70 -3.36 11.48
C ASN A 72 -5.72 -4.39 12.01
N ASN A 73 -5.75 -4.59 13.31
CA ASN A 73 -6.69 -5.51 13.94
C ASN A 73 -8.14 -5.02 13.86
N TYR A 74 -8.34 -3.77 13.53
CA TYR A 74 -9.66 -3.13 13.42
C TYR A 74 -10.06 -2.88 11.96
N TYR A 75 -9.56 -3.69 11.03
CA TYR A 75 -9.80 -3.47 9.61
C TYR A 75 -11.29 -3.43 9.23
N LYS A 76 -12.15 -4.10 10.01
CA LYS A 76 -13.60 -4.10 9.80
C LYS A 76 -14.24 -2.72 10.03
N LYS A 77 -13.56 -1.82 10.73
CA LYS A 77 -14.02 -0.45 10.96
C LYS A 77 -13.83 0.46 9.74
N GLY A 78 -13.21 -0.07 8.67
CA GLY A 78 -13.11 0.62 7.40
C GLY A 78 -11.74 1.22 7.12
N MET A 79 -11.65 1.89 5.97
CA MET A 79 -10.41 2.43 5.44
C MET A 79 -9.73 3.42 6.39
N SER A 80 -10.51 4.25 7.08
CA SER A 80 -9.94 5.26 7.99
C SER A 80 -9.11 4.64 9.10
N SER A 81 -9.52 3.47 9.63
CA SER A 81 -8.74 2.77 10.66
C SER A 81 -7.41 2.28 10.12
N SER A 82 -7.38 1.82 8.86
CA SER A 82 -6.15 1.37 8.20
C SER A 82 -5.19 2.54 7.93
N ILE A 83 -5.72 3.67 7.48
CA ILE A 83 -4.93 4.89 7.28
C ILE A 83 -4.29 5.33 8.59
N LYS A 84 -5.05 5.38 9.68
CA LYS A 84 -4.53 5.75 11.00
C LYS A 84 -3.44 4.78 11.46
N THR A 85 -3.62 3.49 11.22
CA THR A 85 -2.63 2.46 11.54
C THR A 85 -1.32 2.72 10.80
N GLY A 86 -1.39 3.02 9.51
CA GLY A 86 -0.23 3.32 8.68
C GLY A 86 0.48 4.61 9.13
N ILE A 87 -0.29 5.65 9.44
CA ILE A 87 0.25 6.94 9.88
C ILE A 87 1.07 6.79 11.16
N LYS A 88 0.64 5.96 12.09
CA LYS A 88 1.39 5.70 13.33
C LYS A 88 2.77 5.12 13.09
N ARG A 89 3.00 4.50 11.95
CA ARG A 89 4.27 3.88 11.59
C ARG A 89 5.23 4.84 10.88
N LEU A 90 4.76 6.04 10.52
CA LEU A 90 5.59 7.00 9.81
C LEU A 90 6.73 7.54 10.67
N SER A 91 7.92 7.62 10.09
CA SER A 91 9.06 8.27 10.72
C SER A 91 8.86 9.79 10.73
N LYS A 92 9.40 10.47 11.75
CA LYS A 92 9.44 11.94 11.82
C LYS A 92 10.25 12.57 10.68
N LYS A 93 11.09 11.77 10.01
CA LYS A 93 11.89 12.22 8.89
C LYS A 93 11.10 12.38 7.60
N ASN A 94 9.84 11.92 7.57
CA ASN A 94 9.01 12.05 6.38
C ASN A 94 8.62 13.49 6.14
N LYS A 95 8.85 13.95 4.90
CA LYS A 95 8.37 15.24 4.41
C LYS A 95 6.92 15.19 3.98
N GLY A 96 6.45 13.99 3.70
CA GLY A 96 5.09 13.75 3.30
C GLY A 96 4.86 12.26 3.12
N PHE A 97 3.62 11.89 2.91
CA PHE A 97 3.27 10.51 2.60
C PHE A 97 2.14 10.48 1.58
N ILE A 98 2.07 9.37 0.86
CA ILE A 98 0.98 9.12 -0.09
C ILE A 98 0.23 7.88 0.35
N ILE A 99 -1.05 7.83 0.03
CA ILE A 99 -1.91 6.68 0.33
C ILE A 99 -2.26 6.02 -0.99
N VAL A 100 -1.99 4.72 -1.09
CA VAL A 100 -2.28 3.93 -2.28
C VAL A 100 -3.15 2.75 -1.92
N GLN A 101 -4.26 2.59 -2.64
CA GLN A 101 -5.12 1.43 -2.49
C GLN A 101 -4.55 0.28 -3.33
N SER A 102 -4.47 -0.89 -2.72
CA SER A 102 -3.83 -2.06 -3.33
C SER A 102 -4.62 -2.65 -4.50
N ASP A 103 -5.90 -2.32 -4.64
CA ASP A 103 -6.76 -2.84 -5.70
C ASP A 103 -6.80 -1.98 -6.96
N MET A 104 -5.80 -1.12 -7.15
CA MET A 104 -5.71 -0.23 -8.31
C MET A 104 -4.55 -0.65 -9.22
N PRO A 105 -4.76 -1.63 -10.12
CA PRO A 105 -3.67 -2.17 -10.94
C PRO A 105 -3.14 -1.22 -12.01
N PHE A 106 -3.86 -0.13 -12.31
CA PHE A 106 -3.51 0.80 -13.36
C PHE A 106 -2.63 1.97 -12.90
N ILE A 107 -2.29 2.04 -11.61
CA ILE A 107 -1.38 3.06 -11.11
C ILE A 107 0.02 2.80 -11.66
N LYS A 108 0.60 3.81 -12.31
CA LYS A 108 1.94 3.71 -12.90
C LYS A 108 2.97 4.46 -12.06
N THR A 109 4.21 4.01 -12.16
CA THR A 109 5.34 4.60 -11.42
C THR A 109 5.49 6.10 -11.67
N ASN A 110 5.33 6.56 -12.92
CA ASN A 110 5.46 7.99 -13.21
C ASN A 110 4.34 8.83 -12.60
N HIS A 111 3.13 8.28 -12.42
CA HIS A 111 2.08 8.98 -11.68
C HIS A 111 2.49 9.19 -10.22
N ILE A 112 3.03 8.15 -9.60
CA ILE A 112 3.52 8.21 -8.23
C ILE A 112 4.67 9.20 -8.10
N ASN A 113 5.61 9.19 -9.03
CA ASN A 113 6.75 10.10 -9.03
C ASN A 113 6.31 11.57 -9.18
N LYS A 114 5.29 11.85 -9.97
CA LYS A 114 4.72 13.20 -10.09
C LYS A 114 4.19 13.69 -8.76
N ILE A 115 3.50 12.85 -8.01
CA ILE A 115 3.00 13.19 -6.68
C ILE A 115 4.15 13.44 -5.73
N CYS A 116 5.17 12.59 -5.72
CA CYS A 116 6.37 12.76 -4.90
C CYS A 116 7.07 14.07 -5.21
N ASN A 117 7.25 14.39 -6.49
CA ASN A 117 7.90 15.64 -6.91
C ASN A 117 7.09 16.85 -6.44
N SER A 118 5.77 16.78 -6.50
CA SER A 118 4.91 17.86 -6.01
C SER A 118 5.08 18.09 -4.51
N ILE A 119 5.14 17.02 -3.73
CA ILE A 119 5.38 17.12 -2.28
C ILE A 119 6.73 17.78 -2.00
N LEU A 120 7.78 17.34 -2.68
CA LEU A 120 9.15 17.88 -2.49
C LEU A 120 9.24 19.35 -2.91
N LEU A 121 8.57 19.72 -3.99
CA LEU A 121 8.60 21.10 -4.50
C LEU A 121 7.94 22.08 -3.53
N HIS A 122 6.91 21.67 -2.84
CA HIS A 122 6.15 22.52 -1.91
C HIS A 122 6.60 22.40 -0.46
N TRP A 123 7.61 21.59 -0.19
CA TRP A 123 8.16 21.45 1.16
C TRP A 123 9.04 22.63 1.51
N LYS A 124 8.78 23.23 2.67
CA LYS A 124 9.57 24.35 3.20
C LYS A 124 10.13 24.02 4.57
#